data_f058e3d86532fb4010ab33c66eeac77f
#
_entry.id   f058e3d86532fb4010ab33c66eeac77f
#
_cell.length_a   1.000
_cell.length_b   1.000
_cell.length_c   1.000
_cell.angle_alpha   90.00
_cell.angle_beta   90.00
_cell.angle_gamma   90.00
#
_symmetry.space_group_name_H-M   'P 1'
#
loop_
_entity.id
_entity.type
_entity.pdbx_description
1 polymer ?
#
loop_
_entity_poly.entity_id
_entity_poly.type
_entity_poly.pdbx_seq_one_letter_code
_entity_poly.pdbx_strand_id
1 'polypeptide(L)' 'MQLYRWRARSMAGKLYQGSYLADSKQEVAAFLHEIYDYITGI' A
#
# COMPACT_ATOMS: atom_id res chain seq x y z
N MET A 1 5.37 13.39 -9.47
CA MET A 1 4.86 12.56 -8.35
C MET A 1 3.37 12.68 -8.26
N GLN A 2 2.72 11.57 -7.97
CA GLN A 2 1.28 11.52 -7.81
C GLN A 2 0.93 10.92 -6.46
N LEU A 3 -0.22 11.32 -5.94
CA LEU A 3 -0.72 10.77 -4.69
C LEU A 3 -1.53 9.51 -4.99
N TYR A 4 -1.11 8.39 -4.42
CA TYR A 4 -1.80 7.11 -4.54
C TYR A 4 -2.47 6.76 -3.23
N ARG A 5 -3.72 6.35 -3.31
CA ARG A 5 -4.42 5.80 -2.15
C ARG A 5 -4.27 4.29 -2.17
N TRP A 6 -3.99 3.73 -1.02
CA TRP A 6 -3.73 2.30 -0.93
C TRP A 6 -4.52 1.67 0.20
N ARG A 7 -4.74 0.38 0.07
CA ARG A 7 -5.34 -0.45 1.09
C ARG A 7 -4.53 -1.70 1.23
N ALA A 8 -4.33 -2.13 2.46
CA ALA A 8 -3.54 -3.31 2.74
C ALA A 8 -4.13 -4.04 3.93
N ARG A 9 -3.72 -5.29 4.09
CA ARG A 9 -4.20 -6.15 5.16
C ARG A 9 -3.02 -6.85 5.80
N SER A 10 -3.03 -6.92 7.13
CA SER A 10 -2.02 -7.67 7.87
C SER A 10 -2.40 -9.14 7.94
N MET A 11 -1.47 -9.98 8.39
CA MET A 11 -1.74 -11.41 8.60
C MET A 11 -2.84 -11.65 9.61
N ALA A 12 -3.03 -10.73 10.54
CA ALA A 12 -4.12 -10.82 11.51
C ALA A 12 -5.49 -10.44 10.92
N GLY A 13 -5.53 -10.09 9.64
CA GLY A 13 -6.77 -9.71 8.98
C GLY A 13 -7.17 -8.26 9.20
N LYS A 14 -6.31 -7.48 9.80
CA LYS A 14 -6.61 -6.08 10.10
C LYS A 14 -6.41 -5.23 8.84
N LEU A 15 -7.37 -4.35 8.57
CA LEU A 15 -7.33 -3.49 7.40
C LEU A 15 -6.63 -2.17 7.71
N TYR A 16 -5.79 -1.76 6.78
CA TYR A 16 -5.11 -0.46 6.83
C TYR A 16 -5.31 0.26 5.52
N GLN A 17 -5.38 1.56 5.59
CA GLN A 17 -5.49 2.39 4.39
C GLN A 17 -4.75 3.69 4.62
N GLY A 18 -4.32 4.29 3.51
CA GLY A 18 -3.61 5.54 3.57
C GLY A 18 -3.32 6.07 2.18
N SER A 19 -2.41 7.04 2.11
CA SER A 19 -1.97 7.59 0.85
C SER A 19 -0.46 7.74 0.85
N TYR A 20 0.12 7.73 -0.35
CA TYR A 20 1.56 7.76 -0.52
C TYR A 20 1.90 8.48 -1.82
N LEU A 21 2.83 9.41 -1.74
CA LEU A 21 3.32 10.12 -2.92
C LEU A 21 4.40 9.30 -3.60
N ALA A 22 4.20 8.98 -4.88
CA ALA A 22 5.15 8.16 -5.62
C ALA A 22 5.06 8.48 -7.10
N ASP A 23 6.08 8.07 -7.84
CA ASP A 23 6.10 8.25 -9.29
C ASP A 23 5.27 7.19 -10.01
N SER A 24 5.08 6.03 -9.39
CA SER A 24 4.30 4.94 -10.00
C SER A 24 3.68 4.05 -8.92
N LYS A 25 2.69 3.26 -9.35
CA LYS A 25 2.07 2.27 -8.47
C LYS A 25 3.07 1.24 -7.98
N GLN A 26 4.06 0.92 -8.80
CA GLN A 26 5.08 -0.06 -8.42
C GLN A 26 5.87 0.39 -7.20
N GLU A 27 6.16 1.67 -7.10
CA GLU A 27 6.83 2.20 -5.93
C GLU A 27 5.98 2.07 -4.68
N VAL A 28 4.69 2.32 -4.81
CA VAL A 28 3.76 2.17 -3.69
C VAL A 28 3.68 0.71 -3.26
N ALA A 29 3.56 -0.19 -4.22
CA ALA A 29 3.50 -1.62 -3.93
C ALA A 29 4.78 -2.11 -3.23
N ALA A 30 5.94 -1.68 -3.70
CA ALA A 30 7.21 -2.05 -3.08
C ALA A 30 7.28 -1.57 -1.63
N PHE A 31 6.84 -0.35 -1.39
CA PHE A 31 6.79 0.19 -0.03
C PHE A 31 5.86 -0.61 0.87
N LEU A 32 4.67 -0.92 0.37
CA LEU A 32 3.67 -1.63 1.16
C LEU A 32 4.08 -3.07 1.45
N HIS A 33 4.76 -3.73 0.52
CA HIS A 33 5.23 -5.11 0.72
C HIS A 33 6.22 -5.23 1.87
N GLU A 34 6.90 -4.16 2.21
CA GLU A 34 7.83 -4.18 3.35
C GLU A 34 7.11 -4.07 4.68
N ILE A 35 5.88 -3.55 4.68
CA ILE A 35 5.15 -3.25 5.92
C ILE A 35 3.98 -4.20 6.10
N TYR A 36 3.28 -4.54 5.02
CA TYR A 36 2.05 -5.32 5.07
C TYR A 36 2.20 -6.62 4.30
N ASP A 37 1.42 -7.62 4.71
CA ASP A 37 1.46 -8.93 4.09
C ASP A 37 0.65 -9.00 2.81
N TYR A 38 -0.45 -8.26 2.77
CA TYR A 38 -1.35 -8.29 1.62
C TYR A 38 -1.71 -6.87 1.20
N ILE A 39 -1.67 -6.62 -0.10
CA ILE A 39 -2.12 -5.35 -0.66
C ILE A 39 -3.46 -5.62 -1.35
N THR A 40 -4.52 -4.95 -0.90
CA THR A 40 -5.85 -5.17 -1.45
C THR A 40 -6.19 -4.17 -2.55
N GLY A 41 -5.47 -3.06 -2.64
CA GLY A 41 -5.66 -2.10 -3.71
C GLY A 41 -4.73 -0.91 -3.60
N ILE A 42 -4.50 -0.29 -4.72
CA ILE A 42 -3.72 0.94 -4.81
C ILE A 42 -4.48 1.93 -5.68
#